data_d32fcbb3f7f1a0ebdf3d24ffc5127beb
#
_entry.id   d32fcbb3f7f1a0ebdf3d24ffc5127beb
#
_cell.length_a   1.000
_cell.length_b   1.000
_cell.length_c   1.000
_cell.angle_alpha   90.00
_cell.angle_beta   90.00
_cell.angle_gamma   90.00
#
_symmetry.space_group_name_H-M   'P 1'
#
loop_
_entity.id
_entity.type
_entity.pdbx_description
1 polymer ?
#
loop_
_entity_poly.entity_id
_entity_poly.type
_entity_poly.pdbx_seq_one_letter_code
_entity_poly.pdbx_strand_id
1 'polypeptide(L)'
;MGSEKIVEQILSSRPDLTRQEVHKMIEKKKEGVGEFFTDETAARIVASELGVEIVQKPLRLEILIQDLVSGLNDVTVAGRVVTVYPLKTFTRRDLTEGKFARLLIADRSGTLKVVLWDDKTDLVETGKFEQGQIIKVSHGYVREGLDGKLELHVGSRGNIQISPPDATETKYPPITRWIKKVADIKEEGGPITVEGTI
;
A
#
# COMPACT_ATOMS: atom_id res chain seq x y z
N MET A 1 17.60 -2.73 -14.79
CA MET A 1 16.11 -2.62 -14.81
C MET A 1 15.60 -1.17 -14.72
N GLY A 2 16.39 -0.22 -14.24
CA GLY A 2 16.00 1.20 -14.11
C GLY A 2 15.91 1.96 -15.44
N SER A 3 16.90 1.81 -16.33
CA SER A 3 17.00 2.57 -17.59
C SER A 3 15.83 2.35 -18.55
N GLU A 4 15.35 1.10 -18.72
CA GLU A 4 14.25 0.80 -19.63
C GLU A 4 12.94 1.50 -19.24
N LYS A 5 12.65 1.60 -17.94
CA LYS A 5 11.46 2.34 -17.48
C LYS A 5 11.54 3.84 -17.76
N ILE A 6 12.74 4.40 -17.72
CA ILE A 6 12.98 5.80 -18.07
C ILE A 6 12.79 6.00 -19.57
N VAL A 7 13.31 5.08 -20.39
CA VAL A 7 13.10 5.08 -21.85
C VAL A 7 11.62 5.04 -22.19
N GLU A 8 10.83 4.19 -21.52
CA GLU A 8 9.37 4.16 -21.72
C GLU A 8 8.66 5.47 -21.34
N GLN A 9 9.09 6.13 -20.27
CA GLN A 9 8.55 7.44 -19.89
C GLN A 9 8.92 8.53 -20.91
N ILE A 10 10.16 8.51 -21.43
CA ILE A 10 10.58 9.42 -22.49
C ILE A 10 9.69 9.23 -23.73
N LEU A 11 9.52 7.98 -24.20
CA LEU A 11 8.71 7.68 -25.38
C LEU A 11 7.22 8.02 -25.19
N SER A 12 6.70 7.88 -23.97
CA SER A 12 5.32 8.27 -23.65
C SER A 12 5.12 9.79 -23.71
N SER A 13 6.13 10.57 -23.31
CA SER A 13 6.10 12.03 -23.28
C SER A 13 6.53 12.65 -24.63
N ARG A 14 7.34 11.93 -25.40
CA ARG A 14 7.89 12.38 -26.70
C ARG A 14 7.64 11.30 -27.76
N PRO A 15 6.42 11.21 -28.30
CA PRO A 15 6.05 10.23 -29.32
C PRO A 15 6.72 10.48 -30.68
N ASP A 16 7.38 11.62 -30.83
CA ASP A 16 8.21 11.99 -32.00
C ASP A 16 9.55 11.24 -32.03
N LEU A 17 9.98 10.61 -30.92
CA LEU A 17 11.22 9.87 -30.83
C LEU A 17 10.99 8.36 -30.92
N THR A 18 11.94 7.66 -31.53
CA THR A 18 11.96 6.20 -31.53
C THR A 18 12.81 5.67 -30.38
N ARG A 19 12.53 4.43 -29.97
CA ARG A 19 13.36 3.75 -28.94
C ARG A 19 14.83 3.71 -29.31
N GLN A 20 15.15 3.52 -30.58
CA GLN A 20 16.52 3.48 -31.06
C GLN A 20 17.24 4.84 -30.93
N GLU A 21 16.56 5.93 -31.20
CA GLU A 21 17.10 7.28 -31.01
C GLU A 21 17.36 7.58 -29.53
N VAL A 22 16.46 7.22 -28.64
CA VAL A 22 16.66 7.41 -27.20
C VAL A 22 17.87 6.59 -26.71
N HIS A 23 17.99 5.32 -27.10
CA HIS A 23 19.15 4.50 -26.75
C HIS A 23 20.45 5.09 -27.28
N LYS A 24 20.47 5.58 -28.52
CA LYS A 24 21.64 6.24 -29.10
C LYS A 24 22.04 7.51 -28.32
N MET A 25 21.08 8.28 -27.85
CA MET A 25 21.34 9.44 -26.98
C MET A 25 21.95 9.01 -25.64
N ILE A 26 21.46 7.93 -25.05
CA ILE A 26 21.99 7.37 -23.79
C ILE A 26 23.42 6.91 -23.97
N GLU A 27 23.73 6.14 -25.02
CA GLU A 27 25.07 5.69 -25.31
C GLU A 27 26.04 6.86 -25.54
N LYS A 28 25.62 7.88 -26.31
CA LYS A 28 26.42 9.09 -26.54
C LYS A 28 26.75 9.83 -25.23
N LYS A 29 25.84 9.79 -24.23
CA LYS A 29 26.10 10.41 -22.91
C LYS A 29 27.09 9.59 -22.07
N LYS A 30 27.23 8.32 -22.32
CA LYS A 30 28.22 7.45 -21.67
C LYS A 30 29.60 7.60 -22.26
N GLU A 31 29.71 7.98 -23.55
CA GLU A 31 30.96 8.24 -24.21
C GLU A 31 31.73 9.39 -23.53
N GLY A 32 32.86 9.09 -22.92
CA GLY A 32 33.75 10.09 -22.28
C GLY A 32 33.53 10.32 -20.77
N VAL A 33 32.65 9.58 -20.14
CA VAL A 33 32.44 9.62 -18.71
C VAL A 33 32.77 8.24 -18.12
N GLY A 34 33.68 8.16 -17.15
CA GLY A 34 34.27 6.91 -16.66
C GLY A 34 33.25 5.85 -16.17
N GLU A 35 33.75 4.68 -15.81
CA GLU A 35 33.02 3.43 -15.49
C GLU A 35 31.89 3.53 -14.43
N PHE A 36 31.84 4.62 -13.67
CA PHE A 36 30.79 4.86 -12.68
C PHE A 36 29.48 5.45 -13.24
N PHE A 37 29.41 5.68 -14.55
CA PHE A 37 28.25 6.27 -15.19
C PHE A 37 27.30 5.20 -15.71
N THR A 38 26.23 4.95 -14.95
CA THR A 38 25.27 3.89 -15.28
C THR A 38 24.30 4.30 -16.39
N ASP A 39 23.74 3.30 -17.10
CA ASP A 39 22.68 3.53 -18.12
C ASP A 39 21.50 4.30 -17.53
N GLU A 40 21.18 4.06 -16.27
CA GLU A 40 20.11 4.78 -15.58
C GLU A 40 20.42 6.26 -15.40
N THR A 41 21.65 6.59 -15.02
CA THR A 41 22.10 7.98 -14.88
C THR A 41 22.08 8.70 -16.23
N ALA A 42 22.59 8.05 -17.28
CA ALA A 42 22.57 8.59 -18.64
C ALA A 42 21.15 8.83 -19.16
N ALA A 43 20.25 7.86 -18.93
CA ALA A 43 18.83 8.00 -19.30
C ALA A 43 18.13 9.16 -18.59
N ARG A 44 18.45 9.42 -17.30
CA ARG A 44 17.92 10.58 -16.56
C ARG A 44 18.39 11.93 -17.14
N ILE A 45 19.64 12.00 -17.54
CA ILE A 45 20.19 13.21 -18.17
C ILE A 45 19.50 13.46 -19.50
N VAL A 46 19.37 12.42 -20.34
CA VAL A 46 18.66 12.50 -21.62
C VAL A 46 17.22 12.97 -21.42
N ALA A 47 16.50 12.41 -20.43
CA ALA A 47 15.14 12.84 -20.11
C ALA A 47 15.07 14.31 -19.70
N SER A 48 16.00 14.77 -18.85
CA SER A 48 16.08 16.18 -18.44
C SER A 48 16.35 17.11 -19.61
N GLU A 49 17.25 16.74 -20.53
CA GLU A 49 17.54 17.51 -21.74
C GLU A 49 16.35 17.59 -22.71
N LEU A 50 15.53 16.53 -22.75
CA LEU A 50 14.30 16.47 -23.54
C LEU A 50 13.11 17.18 -22.85
N GLY A 51 13.33 17.74 -21.65
CA GLY A 51 12.26 18.37 -20.85
C GLY A 51 11.23 17.37 -20.31
N VAL A 52 11.60 16.09 -20.22
CA VAL A 52 10.72 15.04 -19.70
C VAL A 52 10.95 14.88 -18.19
N GLU A 53 9.92 15.16 -17.41
CA GLU A 53 9.93 14.95 -15.98
C GLU A 53 9.83 13.43 -15.69
N ILE A 54 10.91 12.84 -15.21
CA ILE A 54 10.92 11.43 -14.80
C ILE A 54 10.17 11.31 -13.48
N VAL A 55 8.93 10.87 -13.56
CA VAL A 55 8.15 10.52 -12.38
C VAL A 55 8.76 9.27 -11.76
N GLN A 56 9.63 9.47 -10.77
CA GLN A 56 9.97 8.40 -9.87
C GLN A 56 8.71 8.11 -9.03
N LYS A 57 7.96 7.05 -9.37
CA LYS A 57 7.16 6.42 -8.33
C LYS A 57 8.18 5.97 -7.29
N PRO A 58 8.21 6.55 -6.10
CA PRO A 58 9.08 6.01 -5.06
C PRO A 58 8.75 4.52 -4.98
N LEU A 59 9.77 3.65 -4.97
CA LEU A 59 9.63 2.26 -4.61
C LEU A 59 9.16 2.24 -3.15
N ARG A 60 7.89 2.53 -2.92
CA ARG A 60 7.26 2.26 -1.65
C ARG A 60 7.11 0.75 -1.63
N LEU A 61 8.11 0.10 -1.06
CA LEU A 61 8.06 -1.32 -0.77
C LEU A 61 6.85 -1.53 0.14
N GLU A 62 5.84 -2.16 -0.40
CA GLU A 62 4.72 -2.64 0.41
C GLU A 62 5.29 -3.67 1.37
N ILE A 63 5.20 -3.37 2.66
CA ILE A 63 5.66 -4.28 3.70
C ILE A 63 4.57 -5.35 3.87
N LEU A 64 4.96 -6.60 3.91
CA LEU A 64 4.05 -7.69 4.23
C LEU A 64 3.63 -7.60 5.70
N ILE A 65 2.42 -8.03 5.99
CA ILE A 65 1.87 -7.97 7.36
C ILE A 65 2.77 -8.69 8.37
N GLN A 66 3.35 -9.84 8.00
CA GLN A 66 4.26 -10.59 8.86
C GLN A 66 5.57 -9.87 9.18
N ASP A 67 6.01 -8.95 8.33
CA ASP A 67 7.29 -8.24 8.47
C ASP A 67 7.14 -6.92 9.24
N LEU A 68 5.91 -6.60 9.68
CA LEU A 68 5.65 -5.42 10.50
C LEU A 68 6.20 -5.62 11.91
N VAL A 69 6.76 -4.54 12.46
CA VAL A 69 7.18 -4.47 13.86
C VAL A 69 6.63 -3.20 14.51
N SER A 70 6.41 -3.25 15.82
CA SER A 70 5.96 -2.08 16.57
C SER A 70 6.96 -0.93 16.48
N GLY A 71 6.45 0.29 16.39
CA GLY A 71 7.27 1.50 16.28
C GLY A 71 7.60 1.95 14.86
N LEU A 72 7.26 1.17 13.83
CA LEU A 72 7.39 1.63 12.46
C LEU A 72 6.47 2.83 12.19
N ASN A 73 7.01 3.82 11.52
CA ASN A 73 6.30 5.01 11.09
C ASN A 73 6.41 5.14 9.56
N ASP A 74 5.44 5.83 8.95
CA ASP A 74 5.41 6.08 7.50
C ASP A 74 5.41 4.80 6.65
N VAL A 75 4.71 3.77 7.10
CA VAL A 75 4.62 2.50 6.38
C VAL A 75 3.53 2.50 5.33
N THR A 76 3.74 1.71 4.28
CA THR A 76 2.73 1.39 3.27
C THR A 76 2.43 -0.09 3.33
N VAL A 77 1.16 -0.41 3.60
CA VAL A 77 0.64 -1.78 3.68
C VAL A 77 -0.58 -1.90 2.78
N ALA A 78 -0.67 -2.99 2.05
CA ALA A 78 -1.87 -3.31 1.29
C ALA A 78 -2.43 -4.66 1.70
N GLY A 79 -3.74 -4.80 1.66
CA GLY A 79 -4.42 -6.03 2.03
C GLY A 79 -5.86 -6.06 1.59
N ARG A 80 -6.44 -7.25 1.60
CA ARG A 80 -7.87 -7.45 1.33
C ARG A 80 -8.67 -7.24 2.60
N VAL A 81 -9.75 -6.48 2.51
CA VAL A 81 -10.69 -6.23 3.62
C VAL A 81 -11.39 -7.54 3.97
N VAL A 82 -11.17 -8.03 5.18
CA VAL A 82 -11.83 -9.22 5.73
C VAL A 82 -13.10 -8.81 6.48
N THR A 83 -13.00 -7.78 7.30
CA THR A 83 -14.12 -7.29 8.12
C THR A 83 -14.01 -5.79 8.33
N VAL A 84 -15.14 -5.12 8.32
CA VAL A 84 -15.31 -3.71 8.71
C VAL A 84 -16.07 -3.67 10.02
N TYR A 85 -15.48 -3.09 11.05
CA TYR A 85 -16.13 -2.95 12.35
C TYR A 85 -16.87 -1.61 12.44
N PRO A 86 -17.97 -1.56 13.20
CA PRO A 86 -18.71 -0.32 13.41
C PRO A 86 -17.84 0.80 13.99
N LEU A 87 -18.14 2.02 13.58
CA LEU A 87 -17.54 3.24 14.14
C LEU A 87 -17.81 3.32 15.65
N LYS A 88 -16.82 3.84 16.38
CA LYS A 88 -16.91 4.15 17.81
C LYS A 88 -16.47 5.58 18.07
N THR A 89 -17.12 6.23 19.03
CA THR A 89 -16.73 7.53 19.54
C THR A 89 -16.07 7.39 20.92
N PHE A 90 -15.26 8.37 21.28
CA PHE A 90 -14.64 8.45 22.61
C PHE A 90 -14.39 9.93 22.98
N THR A 91 -14.33 10.21 24.26
CA THR A 91 -13.99 11.56 24.74
C THR A 91 -12.48 11.67 24.94
N ARG A 92 -11.86 12.68 24.31
CA ARG A 92 -10.45 13.01 24.51
C ARG A 92 -10.23 13.67 25.87
N ARG A 93 -8.95 13.80 26.26
CA ARG A 93 -8.58 14.45 27.53
C ARG A 93 -8.99 15.93 27.60
N ASP A 94 -9.08 16.60 26.47
CA ASP A 94 -9.53 17.98 26.32
C ASP A 94 -11.06 18.12 26.21
N LEU A 95 -11.78 17.05 26.52
CA LEU A 95 -13.25 16.94 26.46
C LEU A 95 -13.85 17.02 25.04
N THR A 96 -13.04 17.07 24.00
CA THR A 96 -13.54 16.96 22.62
C THR A 96 -13.89 15.51 22.28
N GLU A 97 -14.83 15.33 21.37
CA GLU A 97 -15.18 14.01 20.85
C GLU A 97 -14.19 13.57 19.77
N GLY A 98 -13.75 12.33 19.86
CA GLY A 98 -12.95 11.66 18.85
C GLY A 98 -13.71 10.47 18.27
N LYS A 99 -13.35 10.10 17.04
CA LYS A 99 -13.93 8.96 16.34
C LYS A 99 -12.84 7.98 15.93
N PHE A 100 -13.15 6.70 15.96
CA PHE A 100 -12.31 5.70 15.35
C PHE A 100 -13.13 4.55 14.77
N ALA A 101 -12.61 3.94 13.73
CA ALA A 101 -13.14 2.71 13.18
C ALA A 101 -12.02 1.69 12.99
N ARG A 102 -12.37 0.43 12.90
CA ARG A 102 -11.41 -0.65 12.69
C ARG A 102 -11.76 -1.44 11.45
N LEU A 103 -10.73 -1.88 10.75
CA LEU A 103 -10.82 -2.85 9.67
C LEU A 103 -9.91 -4.03 10.04
N LEU A 104 -10.28 -5.22 9.62
CA LEU A 104 -9.36 -6.34 9.53
C LEU A 104 -8.99 -6.51 8.06
N ILE A 105 -7.70 -6.41 7.73
CA ILE A 105 -7.20 -6.68 6.39
C ILE A 105 -6.31 -7.91 6.40
N ALA A 106 -6.14 -8.53 5.24
CA ALA A 106 -5.28 -9.69 5.08
C ALA A 106 -4.44 -9.58 3.79
N ASP A 107 -3.21 -10.03 3.88
CA ASP A 107 -2.37 -10.33 2.72
C ASP A 107 -2.02 -11.83 2.71
N ARG A 108 -1.07 -12.24 1.86
CA ARG A 108 -0.64 -13.64 1.80
C ARG A 108 0.06 -14.13 3.07
N SER A 109 0.54 -13.24 3.91
CA SER A 109 1.37 -13.53 5.08
C SER A 109 0.60 -13.55 6.40
N GLY A 110 -0.51 -12.81 6.49
CA GLY A 110 -1.26 -12.73 7.73
C GLY A 110 -2.44 -11.78 7.68
N THR A 111 -2.97 -11.46 8.87
CA THR A 111 -4.03 -10.49 9.08
C THR A 111 -3.55 -9.34 9.95
N LEU A 112 -4.09 -8.14 9.73
CA LEU A 112 -3.72 -6.94 10.44
C LEU A 112 -4.97 -6.11 10.77
N LYS A 113 -5.08 -5.64 12.01
CA LYS A 113 -6.07 -4.62 12.37
C LYS A 113 -5.58 -3.27 11.89
N VAL A 114 -6.43 -2.55 11.17
CA VAL A 114 -6.23 -1.16 10.76
C VAL A 114 -7.17 -0.28 11.57
N VAL A 115 -6.62 0.72 12.25
CA VAL A 115 -7.37 1.68 13.05
C VAL A 115 -7.40 3.02 12.34
N LEU A 116 -8.58 3.45 11.95
CA LEU A 116 -8.84 4.72 11.29
C LEU A 116 -9.25 5.75 12.34
N TRP A 117 -8.63 6.93 12.29
CA TRP A 117 -8.91 8.00 13.23
C TRP A 117 -9.60 9.18 12.57
N ASP A 118 -10.54 9.76 13.27
CA ASP A 118 -11.23 11.02 12.97
C ASP A 118 -11.72 11.10 11.51
N ASP A 119 -11.16 11.97 10.67
CA ASP A 119 -11.53 12.19 9.26
C ASP A 119 -11.45 10.91 8.40
N LYS A 120 -10.62 9.95 8.77
CA LYS A 120 -10.53 8.68 8.05
C LYS A 120 -11.72 7.76 8.30
N THR A 121 -12.48 7.99 9.36
CA THR A 121 -13.68 7.21 9.67
C THR A 121 -14.82 7.47 8.69
N ASP A 122 -14.83 8.61 7.99
CA ASP A 122 -15.83 8.97 6.99
C ASP A 122 -15.93 7.91 5.88
N LEU A 123 -14.83 7.21 5.59
CA LEU A 123 -14.82 6.11 4.62
C LEU A 123 -15.66 4.92 5.09
N VAL A 124 -15.77 4.70 6.40
CA VAL A 124 -16.61 3.67 7.00
C VAL A 124 -18.06 4.15 7.09
N GLU A 125 -18.29 5.39 7.54
CA GLU A 125 -19.62 6.00 7.65
C GLU A 125 -20.34 6.05 6.29
N THR A 126 -19.59 6.33 5.22
CA THR A 126 -20.13 6.38 3.84
C THR A 126 -20.21 5.03 3.14
N GLY A 127 -19.88 3.92 3.84
CA GLY A 127 -19.97 2.58 3.29
C GLY A 127 -19.03 2.31 2.12
N LYS A 128 -17.90 3.02 2.03
CA LYS A 128 -16.94 2.86 0.91
C LYS A 128 -16.11 1.58 0.99
N PHE A 129 -16.04 0.95 2.16
CA PHE A 129 -15.33 -0.31 2.31
C PHE A 129 -16.27 -1.49 2.16
N GLU A 130 -15.93 -2.40 1.26
CA GLU A 130 -16.61 -3.64 1.04
C GLU A 130 -15.72 -4.83 1.44
N GLN A 131 -16.33 -5.85 2.01
CA GLN A 131 -15.64 -7.10 2.28
C GLN A 131 -15.10 -7.71 0.98
N GLY A 132 -13.85 -8.17 1.01
CA GLY A 132 -13.19 -8.71 -0.18
C GLY A 132 -12.47 -7.68 -1.06
N GLN A 133 -12.70 -6.41 -0.86
CA GLN A 133 -12.03 -5.32 -1.57
C GLN A 133 -10.56 -5.18 -1.14
N ILE A 134 -9.68 -4.85 -2.08
CA ILE A 134 -8.26 -4.60 -1.75
C ILE A 134 -8.09 -3.11 -1.46
N ILE A 135 -7.41 -2.82 -0.37
CA ILE A 135 -7.04 -1.45 0.01
C ILE A 135 -5.54 -1.33 0.20
N LYS A 136 -5.02 -0.13 -0.04
CA LYS A 136 -3.63 0.24 0.21
C LYS A 136 -3.61 1.43 1.15
N VAL A 137 -3.01 1.25 2.30
CA VAL A 137 -2.80 2.26 3.32
C VAL A 137 -1.38 2.78 3.21
N SER A 138 -1.20 4.09 3.12
CA SER A 138 0.10 4.76 3.09
C SER A 138 0.20 5.75 4.24
N HIS A 139 1.43 6.02 4.69
CA HIS A 139 1.71 6.91 5.82
C HIS A 139 1.05 6.48 7.14
N GLY A 140 0.89 5.16 7.32
CA GLY A 140 0.45 4.59 8.59
C GLY A 140 1.59 4.45 9.58
N TYR A 141 1.25 4.20 10.84
CA TYR A 141 2.21 3.87 11.89
C TYR A 141 1.76 2.60 12.63
N VAL A 142 2.72 1.77 13.01
CA VAL A 142 2.46 0.47 13.64
C VAL A 142 2.66 0.58 15.14
N ARG A 143 1.68 0.10 15.90
CA ARG A 143 1.71 0.00 17.35
C ARG A 143 1.23 -1.36 17.81
N GLU A 144 1.58 -1.71 19.01
CA GLU A 144 1.00 -2.85 19.71
C GLU A 144 -0.34 -2.43 20.34
N GLY A 145 -1.38 -3.18 20.05
CA GLY A 145 -2.71 -3.01 20.63
C GLY A 145 -2.80 -3.56 22.06
N LEU A 146 -3.92 -3.36 22.72
CA LEU A 146 -4.17 -3.83 24.09
C LEU A 146 -4.13 -5.37 24.22
N ASP A 147 -4.34 -6.08 23.13
CA ASP A 147 -4.29 -7.55 23.04
C ASP A 147 -2.88 -8.10 22.69
N GLY A 148 -1.87 -7.22 22.70
CA GLY A 148 -0.49 -7.59 22.34
C GLY A 148 -0.26 -7.84 20.86
N LYS A 149 -1.26 -7.58 19.99
CA LYS A 149 -1.15 -7.74 18.55
C LYS A 149 -0.84 -6.40 17.89
N LEU A 150 -0.15 -6.47 16.75
CA LEU A 150 0.15 -5.27 15.99
C LEU A 150 -1.12 -4.68 15.36
N GLU A 151 -1.20 -3.38 15.38
CA GLU A 151 -2.23 -2.57 14.75
C GLU A 151 -1.58 -1.50 13.87
N LEU A 152 -2.13 -1.27 12.67
CA LEU A 152 -1.76 -0.19 11.79
C LEU A 152 -2.70 0.98 12.00
N HIS A 153 -2.18 2.08 12.48
CA HIS A 153 -2.94 3.29 12.73
C HIS A 153 -2.84 4.28 11.58
N VAL A 154 -3.98 4.85 11.19
CA VAL A 154 -4.11 5.80 10.08
C VAL A 154 -4.69 7.09 10.63
N GLY A 155 -3.84 8.09 10.81
CA GLY A 155 -4.23 9.43 11.23
C GLY A 155 -4.40 10.38 10.04
N SER A 156 -4.46 11.68 10.31
CA SER A 156 -4.72 12.74 9.31
C SER A 156 -3.76 12.71 8.11
N ARG A 157 -2.48 12.39 8.32
CA ARG A 157 -1.49 12.26 7.24
C ARG A 157 -1.59 10.98 6.43
N GLY A 158 -2.29 9.97 6.97
CA GLY A 158 -2.49 8.70 6.30
C GLY A 158 -3.35 8.85 5.05
N ASN A 159 -3.10 8.01 4.06
CA ASN A 159 -3.91 7.92 2.86
C ASN A 159 -4.37 6.48 2.62
N ILE A 160 -5.60 6.35 2.15
CA ILE A 160 -6.20 5.05 1.84
C ILE A 160 -6.65 5.06 0.39
N GLN A 161 -6.11 4.18 -0.39
CA GLN A 161 -6.50 3.92 -1.77
C GLN A 161 -7.31 2.63 -1.83
N ILE A 162 -8.51 2.72 -2.37
CA ILE A 162 -9.41 1.59 -2.57
C ILE A 162 -9.18 1.05 -3.98
N SER A 163 -9.10 -0.27 -4.12
CA SER A 163 -8.86 -0.97 -5.38
C SER A 163 -7.67 -0.41 -6.17
N PRO A 164 -6.44 -0.43 -5.58
CA PRO A 164 -5.27 0.11 -6.23
C PRO A 164 -5.00 -0.65 -7.55
N PRO A 165 -4.55 0.04 -8.63
CA PRO A 165 -4.40 -0.56 -9.95
C PRO A 165 -3.30 -1.63 -10.05
N ASP A 166 -2.40 -1.66 -9.08
CA ASP A 166 -1.32 -2.65 -8.92
C ASP A 166 -1.72 -3.86 -8.07
N ALA A 167 -2.97 -3.90 -7.61
CA ALA A 167 -3.50 -5.02 -6.85
C ALA A 167 -3.78 -6.23 -7.76
N THR A 168 -3.16 -7.36 -7.43
CA THR A 168 -3.39 -8.63 -8.12
C THR A 168 -3.93 -9.69 -7.16
N GLU A 169 -4.81 -10.56 -7.64
CA GLU A 169 -5.39 -11.65 -6.85
C GLU A 169 -4.31 -12.59 -6.26
N THR A 170 -3.19 -12.74 -6.95
CA THR A 170 -2.07 -13.58 -6.49
C THR A 170 -1.37 -13.03 -5.25
N LYS A 171 -1.34 -11.70 -5.09
CA LYS A 171 -0.75 -11.04 -3.91
C LYS A 171 -1.69 -11.06 -2.70
N TYR A 172 -3.00 -11.00 -2.96
CA TYR A 172 -4.03 -10.87 -1.92
C TYR A 172 -5.02 -12.02 -2.07
N PRO A 173 -4.83 -13.12 -1.34
CA PRO A 173 -5.69 -14.30 -1.46
C PRO A 173 -7.15 -13.97 -1.11
N PRO A 174 -8.10 -14.74 -1.64
CA PRO A 174 -9.51 -14.53 -1.39
C PRO A 174 -9.82 -14.64 0.11
N ILE A 175 -10.86 -13.93 0.55
CA ILE A 175 -11.25 -13.87 1.97
C ILE A 175 -11.60 -15.25 2.56
N THR A 176 -12.03 -16.19 1.72
CA THR A 176 -12.35 -17.58 2.13
C THR A 176 -11.19 -18.27 2.84
N ARG A 177 -9.95 -17.82 2.61
CA ARG A 177 -8.78 -18.30 3.36
C ARG A 177 -8.83 -17.88 4.84
N TRP A 178 -9.46 -16.76 5.15
CA TRP A 178 -9.48 -16.11 6.46
C TRP A 178 -10.82 -16.24 7.18
N ILE A 179 -11.88 -16.66 6.45
CA ILE A 179 -13.20 -16.95 6.98
C ILE A 179 -13.33 -18.46 7.11
N LYS A 180 -13.59 -18.96 8.30
CA LYS A 180 -13.82 -20.38 8.56
C LYS A 180 -15.28 -20.62 8.88
N LYS A 181 -15.83 -21.74 8.41
CA LYS A 181 -17.14 -22.21 8.88
C LYS A 181 -17.04 -22.63 10.34
N VAL A 182 -18.10 -22.46 11.11
CA VAL A 182 -18.15 -22.82 12.53
C VAL A 182 -17.72 -24.28 12.73
N ALA A 183 -18.15 -25.18 11.83
CA ALA A 183 -17.80 -26.60 11.87
C ALA A 183 -16.29 -26.90 11.72
N ASP A 184 -15.53 -25.98 11.13
CA ASP A 184 -14.09 -26.13 10.84
C ASP A 184 -13.21 -25.53 11.94
N ILE A 185 -13.79 -24.98 13.00
CA ILE A 185 -13.06 -24.36 14.12
C ILE A 185 -12.53 -25.44 15.03
N LYS A 186 -11.23 -25.60 15.09
CA LYS A 186 -10.52 -26.42 16.07
C LYS A 186 -10.03 -25.52 17.20
N GLU A 187 -9.91 -26.07 18.42
CA GLU A 187 -9.64 -25.33 19.68
C GLU A 187 -8.34 -24.51 19.70
N GLU A 188 -7.43 -24.70 18.76
CA GLU A 188 -6.17 -23.98 18.69
C GLU A 188 -6.11 -23.07 17.45
N GLY A 189 -6.25 -21.75 17.66
CA GLY A 189 -6.12 -20.78 16.58
C GLY A 189 -6.39 -19.35 17.01
N GLY A 190 -5.73 -18.40 16.34
CA GLY A 190 -5.91 -16.98 16.52
C GLY A 190 -7.35 -16.51 16.23
N PRO A 191 -7.61 -15.19 16.18
CA PRO A 191 -8.95 -14.65 15.94
C PRO A 191 -9.52 -15.18 14.63
N ILE A 192 -10.72 -15.74 14.71
CA ILE A 192 -11.44 -16.33 13.57
C ILE A 192 -12.65 -15.45 13.28
N THR A 193 -12.84 -15.09 12.02
CA THR A 193 -14.10 -14.51 11.56
C THR A 193 -15.03 -15.64 11.18
N VAL A 194 -16.20 -15.66 11.79
CA VAL A 194 -17.23 -16.70 11.57
C VAL A 194 -18.38 -16.07 10.81
N GLU A 195 -18.82 -16.70 9.74
CA GLU A 195 -20.06 -16.37 9.04
C GLU A 195 -21.12 -17.42 9.36
N GLY A 196 -22.29 -16.97 9.82
CA GLY A 196 -23.43 -17.82 10.14
C GLY A 196 -24.75 -17.12 9.87
N THR A 197 -25.74 -17.88 9.44
CA THR A 197 -27.14 -17.41 9.34
C THR A 197 -27.82 -17.67 10.68
N ILE A 198 -28.47 -16.65 11.23
CA ILE A 198 -29.31 -16.73 12.44
C ILE A 198 -30.73 -17.10 12.01
#